data_e87c87719b4f669b7a267e131d610a13
#
_entry.id   e87c87719b4f669b7a267e131d610a13
#
_cell.length_a   1.000
_cell.length_b   1.000
_cell.length_c   1.000
_cell.angle_alpha   90.00
_cell.angle_beta   90.00
_cell.angle_gamma   90.00
#
_symmetry.space_group_name_H-M   'P 1'
#
loop_
_entity.id
_entity.type
_entity.pdbx_description
1 polymer ?
#
loop_
_entity_poly.entity_id
_entity_poly.type
_entity_poly.pdbx_seq_one_letter_code
_entity_poly.pdbx_strand_id
1 'polypeptide(L)'
;MKHTYYGHLTSNEAKLAVKKKYILVLPIGAIEQHGPHLPIDTDDWLALRAAKEGVELAVKKYKTKAMYLPGIHFGQSFSHLAWPGRISLSFSTFVSIIYEVIDQLVYEGFKKFVIVNGNGGNEPSIVTAIRQVTEKWREEKKYIKIYTVGVGNIYKPPLSKNFPEKINKFFKDKSNEGEVHAGARETSWNISGRPELVRFNLAKKPKIK
;
A
#
# COMPACT_ATOMS: atom_id res chain seq x y z
N MET A 1 5.88 23.20 -1.13
CA MET A 1 4.63 23.07 -1.88
C MET A 1 3.50 22.85 -0.90
N LYS A 2 2.30 23.30 -1.23
CA LYS A 2 1.11 23.23 -0.35
C LYS A 2 0.47 21.82 -0.33
N HIS A 3 0.65 21.05 -1.41
CA HIS A 3 -0.02 19.76 -1.61
C HIS A 3 0.87 18.57 -1.28
N THR A 4 0.27 17.56 -0.68
CA THR A 4 0.88 16.24 -0.40
C THR A 4 0.46 15.17 -1.41
N TYR A 5 -0.53 15.46 -2.26
CA TYR A 5 -1.00 14.59 -3.33
C TYR A 5 -0.45 15.05 -4.69
N TYR A 6 0.25 14.15 -5.39
CA TYR A 6 0.89 14.44 -6.67
C TYR A 6 -0.10 14.85 -7.76
N GLY A 7 -1.27 14.23 -7.81
CA GLY A 7 -2.32 14.55 -8.79
C GLY A 7 -2.90 15.97 -8.70
N HIS A 8 -2.61 16.71 -7.63
CA HIS A 8 -3.03 18.11 -7.49
C HIS A 8 -1.98 19.10 -8.02
N LEU A 9 -0.84 18.62 -8.50
CA LEU A 9 0.21 19.51 -9.01
C LEU A 9 -0.07 19.94 -10.44
N THR A 10 0.28 21.19 -10.71
CA THR A 10 0.50 21.64 -12.09
C THR A 10 1.82 21.10 -12.63
N SER A 11 2.01 21.11 -13.95
CA SER A 11 3.27 20.70 -14.58
C SER A 11 4.49 21.43 -14.01
N ASN A 12 4.38 22.74 -13.76
CA ASN A 12 5.45 23.54 -13.19
C ASN A 12 5.77 23.13 -11.74
N GLU A 13 4.77 22.76 -10.95
CA GLU A 13 4.96 22.26 -9.58
C GLU A 13 5.59 20.87 -9.58
N ALA A 14 5.23 19.99 -10.52
CA ALA A 14 5.86 18.70 -10.70
C ALA A 14 7.37 18.86 -11.01
N LYS A 15 7.72 19.77 -11.93
CA LYS A 15 9.12 20.13 -12.22
C LYS A 15 9.87 20.65 -10.99
N LEU A 16 9.20 21.45 -10.16
CA LEU A 16 9.75 21.93 -8.90
C LEU A 16 9.94 20.79 -7.87
N ALA A 17 9.02 19.80 -7.85
CA ALA A 17 9.13 18.62 -6.99
C ALA A 17 10.37 17.80 -7.32
N VAL A 18 10.66 17.57 -8.60
CA VAL A 18 11.90 16.94 -9.07
C VAL A 18 13.12 17.72 -8.57
N LYS A 19 13.18 19.03 -8.85
CA LYS A 19 14.30 19.90 -8.43
C LYS A 19 14.53 19.86 -6.91
N LYS A 20 13.44 19.80 -6.14
CA LYS A 20 13.49 19.73 -4.67
C LYS A 20 13.69 18.31 -4.14
N LYS A 21 13.86 17.30 -5.00
CA LYS A 21 14.15 15.89 -4.67
C LYS A 21 13.08 15.26 -3.76
N TYR A 22 11.80 15.44 -4.11
CA TYR A 22 10.70 14.84 -3.37
C TYR A 22 10.74 13.30 -3.45
N ILE A 23 10.29 12.66 -2.36
CA ILE A 23 10.02 11.23 -2.30
C ILE A 23 8.59 11.01 -2.81
N LEU A 24 8.41 10.06 -3.72
CA LEU A 24 7.09 9.66 -4.20
C LEU A 24 6.64 8.37 -3.51
N VAL A 25 5.41 8.38 -3.01
CA VAL A 25 4.81 7.23 -2.33
C VAL A 25 3.69 6.68 -3.20
N LEU A 26 3.85 5.46 -3.72
CA LEU A 26 2.90 4.80 -4.62
C LEU A 26 2.06 3.78 -3.83
N PRO A 27 0.77 4.04 -3.59
CA PRO A 27 -0.13 3.04 -3.05
C PRO A 27 -0.52 2.03 -4.13
N ILE A 28 -0.52 0.74 -3.78
CA ILE A 28 -0.93 -0.36 -4.65
C ILE A 28 -1.90 -1.24 -3.88
N GLY A 29 -3.12 -1.33 -4.36
CA GLY A 29 -4.20 -2.09 -3.76
C GLY A 29 -4.54 -3.38 -4.48
N ALA A 30 -5.71 -3.90 -4.16
CA ALA A 30 -6.37 -4.99 -4.87
C ALA A 30 -7.89 -4.89 -4.65
N ILE A 31 -8.65 -5.51 -5.57
CA ILE A 31 -10.09 -5.68 -5.45
C ILE A 31 -10.36 -7.17 -5.32
N GLU A 32 -10.72 -7.61 -4.12
CA GLU A 32 -10.96 -9.02 -3.82
C GLU A 32 -11.95 -9.21 -2.67
N GLN A 33 -12.49 -10.42 -2.54
CA GLN A 33 -13.40 -10.74 -1.46
C GLN A 33 -12.71 -10.55 -0.10
N HIS A 34 -13.42 -9.98 0.86
CA HIS A 34 -12.96 -9.81 2.26
C HIS A 34 -14.01 -10.31 3.25
N GLY A 35 -14.43 -11.57 3.05
CA GLY A 35 -15.51 -12.16 3.82
C GLY A 35 -16.87 -11.49 3.54
N PRO A 36 -17.92 -11.88 4.27
CA PRO A 36 -19.26 -11.32 4.07
C PRO A 36 -19.44 -9.93 4.69
N HIS A 37 -18.46 -9.43 5.43
CA HIS A 37 -18.61 -8.25 6.29
C HIS A 37 -17.77 -7.04 5.90
N LEU A 38 -16.70 -7.21 5.11
CA LEU A 38 -15.85 -6.12 4.65
C LEU A 38 -16.06 -5.81 3.16
N PRO A 39 -15.82 -4.57 2.74
CA PRO A 39 -15.82 -4.20 1.34
C PRO A 39 -14.73 -4.90 0.54
N ILE A 40 -14.99 -5.13 -0.75
CA ILE A 40 -14.02 -5.76 -1.67
C ILE A 40 -12.82 -4.87 -2.02
N ASP A 41 -12.88 -3.58 -1.73
CA ASP A 41 -11.81 -2.60 -1.91
C ASP A 41 -10.95 -2.41 -0.64
N THR A 42 -11.04 -3.30 0.31
CA THR A 42 -10.35 -3.17 1.62
C THR A 42 -8.85 -2.92 1.43
N ASP A 43 -8.17 -3.70 0.60
CA ASP A 43 -6.73 -3.57 0.36
C ASP A 43 -6.37 -2.25 -0.34
N ASP A 44 -7.18 -1.84 -1.30
CA ASP A 44 -6.97 -0.59 -2.03
C ASP A 44 -7.13 0.62 -1.11
N TRP A 45 -8.21 0.63 -0.36
CA TRP A 45 -8.47 1.69 0.62
C TRP A 45 -7.38 1.77 1.69
N LEU A 46 -6.91 0.62 2.20
CA LEU A 46 -5.85 0.58 3.21
C LEU A 46 -4.52 1.08 2.68
N ALA A 47 -4.14 0.67 1.45
CA ALA A 47 -2.92 1.16 0.82
C ALA A 47 -2.95 2.68 0.61
N LEU A 48 -4.05 3.20 0.08
CA LEU A 48 -4.23 4.63 -0.16
C LEU A 48 -4.23 5.44 1.15
N ARG A 49 -4.96 4.97 2.16
CA ARG A 49 -5.01 5.60 3.48
C ARG A 49 -3.63 5.64 4.13
N ALA A 50 -2.92 4.52 4.14
CA ALA A 50 -1.58 4.44 4.73
C ALA A 50 -0.57 5.34 4.01
N ALA A 51 -0.61 5.41 2.68
CA ALA A 51 0.23 6.31 1.90
C ALA A 51 -0.08 7.79 2.21
N LYS A 52 -1.35 8.16 2.21
CA LYS A 52 -1.81 9.52 2.52
C LYS A 52 -1.42 9.95 3.93
N GLU A 53 -1.87 9.22 4.94
CA GLU A 53 -1.65 9.56 6.36
C GLU A 53 -0.15 9.54 6.69
N GLY A 54 0.60 8.56 6.15
CA GLY A 54 2.05 8.45 6.31
C GLY A 54 2.80 9.64 5.73
N VAL A 55 2.43 10.08 4.52
CA VAL A 55 3.03 11.29 3.89
C VAL A 55 2.67 12.54 4.67
N GLU A 56 1.40 12.74 5.04
CA GLU A 56 0.95 13.89 5.80
C GLU A 56 1.69 13.99 7.15
N LEU A 57 1.83 12.87 7.84
CA LEU A 57 2.60 12.78 9.10
C LEU A 57 4.09 13.10 8.89
N ALA A 58 4.72 12.52 7.86
CA ALA A 58 6.12 12.74 7.54
C ALA A 58 6.41 14.22 7.20
N VAL A 59 5.53 14.84 6.44
CA VAL A 59 5.64 16.28 6.10
C VAL A 59 5.42 17.16 7.33
N LYS A 60 4.39 16.88 8.13
CA LYS A 60 4.04 17.69 9.31
C LYS A 60 5.09 17.57 10.41
N LYS A 61 5.46 16.35 10.78
CA LYS A 61 6.33 16.07 11.93
C LYS A 61 7.82 16.20 11.61
N TYR A 62 8.24 15.67 10.46
CA TYR A 62 9.67 15.55 10.12
C TYR A 62 10.11 16.50 9.01
N LYS A 63 9.20 17.36 8.51
CA LYS A 63 9.45 18.29 7.39
C LYS A 63 9.99 17.60 6.14
N THR A 64 9.64 16.32 5.96
CA THR A 64 10.05 15.51 4.83
C THR A 64 9.42 16.04 3.54
N LYS A 65 10.21 16.08 2.46
CA LYS A 65 9.69 16.39 1.13
C LYS A 65 9.15 15.12 0.51
N ALA A 66 7.87 14.84 0.69
CA ALA A 66 7.20 13.64 0.20
C ALA A 66 5.82 13.98 -0.36
N MET A 67 5.36 13.15 -1.30
CA MET A 67 4.01 13.16 -1.87
C MET A 67 3.53 11.75 -2.13
N TYR A 68 2.23 11.51 -2.04
CA TYR A 68 1.64 10.27 -2.51
C TYR A 68 1.07 10.43 -3.90
N LEU A 69 1.21 9.37 -4.70
CA LEU A 69 0.72 9.27 -6.09
C LEU A 69 -0.75 8.83 -6.11
N PRO A 70 -1.45 9.00 -7.25
CA PRO A 70 -2.63 8.19 -7.55
C PRO A 70 -2.32 6.70 -7.38
N GLY A 71 -3.26 5.95 -6.80
CA GLY A 71 -3.06 4.54 -6.52
C GLY A 71 -3.16 3.67 -7.78
N ILE A 72 -2.53 2.49 -7.73
CA ILE A 72 -2.84 1.37 -8.61
C ILE A 72 -3.88 0.53 -7.89
N HIS A 73 -5.16 0.67 -8.28
CA HIS A 73 -6.30 0.10 -7.58
C HIS A 73 -6.48 -1.40 -7.79
N PHE A 74 -6.06 -1.91 -8.95
CA PHE A 74 -6.21 -3.32 -9.33
C PHE A 74 -4.87 -4.04 -9.17
N GLY A 75 -4.88 -5.13 -8.41
CA GLY A 75 -3.72 -5.96 -8.15
C GLY A 75 -3.89 -7.40 -8.62
N GLN A 76 -3.26 -8.32 -7.90
CA GLN A 76 -3.34 -9.75 -8.13
C GLN A 76 -4.12 -10.44 -7.02
N SER A 77 -5.21 -11.11 -7.39
CA SER A 77 -6.16 -11.75 -6.47
C SER A 77 -6.46 -13.19 -6.90
N PHE A 78 -5.45 -13.90 -7.41
CA PHE A 78 -5.61 -15.27 -7.94
C PHE A 78 -6.02 -16.28 -6.87
N SER A 79 -5.62 -16.09 -5.62
CA SER A 79 -6.03 -16.94 -4.50
C SER A 79 -7.55 -16.91 -4.23
N HIS A 80 -8.26 -15.93 -4.76
CA HIS A 80 -9.69 -15.72 -4.57
C HIS A 80 -10.55 -16.09 -5.78
N LEU A 81 -10.07 -16.98 -6.68
CA LEU A 81 -10.75 -17.40 -7.91
C LEU A 81 -12.16 -17.95 -7.68
N ALA A 82 -12.37 -18.65 -6.57
CA ALA A 82 -13.64 -19.30 -6.25
C ALA A 82 -14.74 -18.34 -5.75
N TRP A 83 -14.42 -17.08 -5.51
CA TRP A 83 -15.38 -16.12 -4.94
C TRP A 83 -15.64 -14.95 -5.88
N PRO A 84 -16.88 -14.43 -5.93
CA PRO A 84 -17.23 -13.23 -6.67
C PRO A 84 -16.60 -11.97 -6.02
N GLY A 85 -16.59 -10.86 -6.77
CA GLY A 85 -16.15 -9.55 -6.26
C GLY A 85 -14.64 -9.32 -6.35
N ARG A 86 -13.93 -10.04 -7.23
CA ARG A 86 -12.52 -9.78 -7.51
C ARG A 86 -12.31 -9.21 -8.91
N ILE A 87 -11.30 -8.36 -9.02
CA ILE A 87 -10.72 -7.93 -10.30
C ILE A 87 -9.22 -8.16 -10.19
N SER A 88 -8.71 -9.14 -10.95
CA SER A 88 -7.29 -9.52 -10.91
C SER A 88 -6.64 -9.28 -12.26
N LEU A 89 -5.54 -8.54 -12.26
CA LEU A 89 -4.70 -8.37 -13.44
C LEU A 89 -3.83 -9.62 -13.64
N SER A 90 -3.45 -9.90 -14.89
CA SER A 90 -2.42 -10.91 -15.16
C SER A 90 -1.07 -10.45 -14.59
N PHE A 91 -0.18 -11.41 -14.30
CA PHE A 91 1.15 -11.12 -13.76
C PHE A 91 1.91 -10.13 -14.65
N SER A 92 1.98 -10.40 -15.95
CA SER A 92 2.71 -9.57 -16.90
C SER A 92 2.15 -8.15 -17.02
N THR A 93 0.81 -8.03 -17.12
CA THR A 93 0.15 -6.71 -17.14
C THR A 93 0.43 -5.90 -15.89
N PHE A 94 0.33 -6.54 -14.73
CA PHE A 94 0.54 -5.84 -13.47
C PHE A 94 2.00 -5.42 -13.25
N VAL A 95 2.95 -6.29 -13.61
CA VAL A 95 4.38 -5.93 -13.64
C VAL A 95 4.62 -4.74 -14.56
N SER A 96 4.05 -4.75 -15.79
CA SER A 96 4.20 -3.66 -16.75
C SER A 96 3.65 -2.34 -16.21
N ILE A 97 2.46 -2.33 -15.61
CA ILE A 97 1.87 -1.11 -15.05
C ILE A 97 2.79 -0.51 -13.98
N ILE A 98 3.27 -1.31 -13.02
CA ILE A 98 4.16 -0.84 -11.96
C ILE A 98 5.47 -0.32 -12.54
N TYR A 99 6.04 -1.09 -13.47
CA TYR A 99 7.28 -0.72 -14.16
C TYR A 99 7.14 0.63 -14.88
N GLU A 100 6.13 0.79 -15.73
CA GLU A 100 5.94 1.98 -16.55
C GLU A 100 5.67 3.24 -15.70
N VAL A 101 4.86 3.11 -14.65
CA VAL A 101 4.62 4.24 -13.73
C VAL A 101 5.92 4.73 -13.10
N ILE A 102 6.75 3.81 -12.60
CA ILE A 102 8.02 4.19 -11.97
C ILE A 102 9.02 4.68 -13.01
N ASP A 103 9.11 4.01 -14.15
CA ASP A 103 10.04 4.33 -15.24
C ASP A 103 9.84 5.75 -15.77
N GLN A 104 8.59 6.15 -16.02
CA GLN A 104 8.26 7.52 -16.46
C GLN A 104 8.62 8.56 -15.41
N LEU A 105 8.36 8.30 -14.13
CA LEU A 105 8.73 9.22 -13.04
C LEU A 105 10.24 9.34 -12.88
N VAL A 106 11.00 8.26 -13.10
CA VAL A 106 12.46 8.30 -13.12
C VAL A 106 12.98 9.06 -14.33
N TYR A 107 12.35 8.88 -15.50
CA TYR A 107 12.66 9.66 -16.71
C TYR A 107 12.49 11.17 -16.47
N GLU A 108 11.44 11.58 -15.75
CA GLU A 108 11.25 12.98 -15.34
C GLU A 108 12.27 13.48 -14.32
N GLY A 109 13.01 12.59 -13.65
CA GLY A 109 14.10 12.93 -12.72
C GLY A 109 13.84 12.60 -11.24
N PHE A 110 12.72 11.98 -10.89
CA PHE A 110 12.52 11.46 -9.55
C PHE A 110 13.44 10.28 -9.26
N LYS A 111 13.91 10.15 -8.01
CA LYS A 111 14.93 9.15 -7.65
C LYS A 111 14.59 8.34 -6.39
N LYS A 112 13.54 8.69 -5.70
CA LYS A 112 13.19 8.07 -4.40
C LYS A 112 11.72 7.71 -4.38
N PHE A 113 11.46 6.43 -4.16
CA PHE A 113 10.10 5.86 -4.16
C PHE A 113 9.87 5.02 -2.91
N VAL A 114 8.64 5.03 -2.43
CA VAL A 114 8.13 4.08 -1.44
C VAL A 114 6.86 3.48 -2.03
N ILE A 115 6.79 2.17 -2.15
CA ILE A 115 5.58 1.45 -2.55
C ILE A 115 4.88 1.00 -1.28
N VAL A 116 3.62 1.38 -1.13
CA VAL A 116 2.74 0.93 -0.04
C VAL A 116 1.81 -0.12 -0.60
N ASN A 117 2.08 -1.39 -0.29
CA ASN A 117 1.34 -2.53 -0.80
C ASN A 117 0.22 -2.97 0.16
N GLY A 118 -1.02 -2.96 -0.31
CA GLY A 118 -2.21 -3.38 0.44
C GLY A 118 -2.44 -4.89 0.46
N ASN A 119 -1.96 -5.63 -0.55
CA ASN A 119 -2.25 -7.05 -0.73
C ASN A 119 -0.98 -7.89 -0.88
N GLY A 120 -0.85 -8.97 -0.09
CA GLY A 120 0.27 -9.89 -0.19
C GLY A 120 0.45 -10.55 -1.56
N GLY A 121 -0.64 -10.79 -2.29
CA GLY A 121 -0.62 -11.33 -3.65
C GLY A 121 0.13 -10.48 -4.67
N ASN A 122 0.28 -9.18 -4.42
CA ASN A 122 0.99 -8.24 -5.29
C ASN A 122 2.52 -8.37 -5.20
N GLU A 123 3.05 -8.94 -4.13
CA GLU A 123 4.48 -8.88 -3.80
C GLU A 123 5.39 -9.41 -4.90
N PRO A 124 5.13 -10.58 -5.54
CA PRO A 124 5.99 -11.09 -6.61
C PRO A 124 6.09 -10.14 -7.79
N SER A 125 4.98 -9.51 -8.18
CA SER A 125 4.94 -8.55 -9.29
C SER A 125 5.66 -7.25 -8.95
N ILE A 126 5.48 -6.74 -7.74
CA ILE A 126 6.17 -5.54 -7.25
C ILE A 126 7.68 -5.77 -7.27
N VAL A 127 8.16 -6.89 -6.73
CA VAL A 127 9.59 -7.23 -6.71
C VAL A 127 10.15 -7.34 -8.12
N THR A 128 9.41 -7.98 -9.04
CA THR A 128 9.82 -8.12 -10.45
C THR A 128 9.92 -6.76 -11.14
N ALA A 129 8.92 -5.91 -11.01
CA ALA A 129 8.91 -4.58 -11.61
C ALA A 129 10.06 -3.70 -11.06
N ILE A 130 10.28 -3.72 -9.74
CA ILE A 130 11.40 -2.99 -9.11
C ILE A 130 12.73 -3.45 -9.67
N ARG A 131 12.93 -4.77 -9.82
CA ARG A 131 14.18 -5.30 -10.38
C ARG A 131 14.40 -4.81 -11.81
N GLN A 132 13.40 -4.93 -12.68
CA GLN A 132 13.48 -4.49 -14.08
C GLN A 132 13.80 -3.00 -14.20
N VAL A 133 13.08 -2.13 -13.49
CA VAL A 133 13.31 -0.68 -13.56
C VAL A 133 14.65 -0.28 -12.96
N THR A 134 15.08 -0.96 -11.90
CA THR A 134 16.38 -0.67 -11.26
C THR A 134 17.55 -1.09 -12.14
N GLU A 135 17.46 -2.24 -12.82
CA GLU A 135 18.47 -2.70 -13.76
C GLU A 135 18.60 -1.75 -14.95
N LYS A 136 17.49 -1.39 -15.61
CA LYS A 136 17.48 -0.41 -16.71
C LYS A 136 18.21 0.88 -16.34
N TRP A 137 17.83 1.49 -15.21
CA TRP A 137 18.38 2.80 -14.83
C TRP A 137 19.81 2.72 -14.29
N ARG A 138 20.24 1.54 -13.80
CA ARG A 138 21.65 1.29 -13.45
C ARG A 138 22.54 1.27 -14.70
N GLU A 139 22.10 0.65 -15.78
CA GLU A 139 22.79 0.67 -17.06
C GLU A 139 22.96 2.09 -17.59
N GLU A 140 21.96 2.95 -17.40
CA GLU A 140 22.03 4.38 -17.72
C GLU A 140 22.82 5.22 -16.68
N LYS A 141 23.49 4.58 -15.72
CA LYS A 141 24.23 5.23 -14.62
C LYS A 141 23.37 6.16 -13.75
N LYS A 142 22.06 5.92 -13.67
CA LYS A 142 21.13 6.63 -12.80
C LYS A 142 20.73 5.75 -11.63
N TYR A 143 21.08 6.16 -10.42
CA TYR A 143 20.74 5.40 -9.21
C TYR A 143 19.42 5.88 -8.62
N ILE A 144 18.49 4.94 -8.47
CA ILE A 144 17.19 5.14 -7.83
C ILE A 144 17.11 4.33 -6.54
N LYS A 145 16.26 4.77 -5.62
CA LYS A 145 15.97 4.08 -4.36
C LYS A 145 14.50 3.78 -4.28
N ILE A 146 14.14 2.52 -4.19
CA ILE A 146 12.75 2.05 -4.06
C ILE A 146 12.67 1.18 -2.81
N TYR A 147 11.74 1.53 -1.92
CA TYR A 147 11.43 0.77 -0.73
C TYR A 147 10.00 0.25 -0.83
N THR A 148 9.74 -0.93 -0.29
CA THR A 148 8.40 -1.51 -0.22
C THR A 148 7.96 -1.66 1.23
N VAL A 149 6.70 -1.37 1.48
CA VAL A 149 6.07 -1.56 2.79
C VAL A 149 4.71 -2.20 2.57
N GLY A 150 4.51 -3.41 3.09
CA GLY A 150 3.18 -4.03 3.14
C GLY A 150 2.33 -3.43 4.26
N VAL A 151 1.07 -3.11 3.99
CA VAL A 151 0.15 -2.61 5.02
C VAL A 151 0.09 -3.57 6.20
N GLY A 152 0.03 -4.88 5.94
CA GLY A 152 0.11 -5.91 6.97
C GLY A 152 1.41 -5.90 7.80
N ASN A 153 2.50 -5.37 7.26
CA ASN A 153 3.79 -5.24 7.93
C ASN A 153 3.96 -3.92 8.69
N ILE A 154 3.31 -2.84 8.23
CA ILE A 154 3.26 -1.56 8.96
C ILE A 154 2.66 -1.79 10.34
N TYR A 155 1.72 -2.70 10.42
CA TYR A 155 0.98 -3.04 11.63
C TYR A 155 1.40 -4.37 12.28
N LYS A 156 2.43 -5.06 11.77
CA LYS A 156 3.27 -5.89 12.63
C LYS A 156 4.20 -4.89 13.32
N PRO A 157 3.87 -4.43 14.53
CA PRO A 157 4.85 -3.63 15.22
C PRO A 157 6.11 -4.53 15.31
N PRO A 158 7.31 -4.07 14.96
CA PRO A 158 8.38 -4.43 15.83
C PRO A 158 7.82 -3.96 17.16
N LEU A 159 7.54 -4.89 18.08
CA LEU A 159 7.03 -4.60 19.41
C LEU A 159 7.89 -3.46 19.93
N SER A 160 7.53 -2.23 19.56
CA SER A 160 8.32 -1.08 19.92
C SER A 160 8.12 -1.00 21.42
N LYS A 161 9.21 -0.92 22.16
CA LYS A 161 9.20 -0.76 23.61
C LYS A 161 8.29 0.39 24.08
N ASN A 162 7.77 1.18 23.15
CA ASN A 162 6.93 2.36 23.32
C ASN A 162 5.42 2.14 23.06
N PHE A 163 4.99 0.92 22.70
CA PHE A 163 3.55 0.63 22.60
C PHE A 163 2.99 0.39 24.01
N PRO A 164 1.86 1.01 24.37
CA PRO A 164 1.24 0.75 25.67
C PRO A 164 1.06 -0.76 25.90
N GLU A 165 1.46 -1.23 27.08
CA GLU A 165 1.47 -2.67 27.42
C GLU A 165 0.10 -3.34 27.21
N LYS A 166 -1.01 -2.60 27.44
CA LYS A 166 -2.37 -3.03 27.13
C LYS A 166 -2.60 -3.39 25.66
N ILE A 167 -2.01 -2.64 24.73
CA ILE A 167 -2.14 -2.90 23.28
C ILE A 167 -1.29 -4.11 22.92
N ASN A 168 -0.07 -4.20 23.44
CA ASN A 168 0.79 -5.36 23.24
C ASN A 168 0.16 -6.64 23.81
N LYS A 169 -0.49 -6.57 24.97
CA LYS A 169 -1.22 -7.68 25.58
C LYS A 169 -2.42 -8.09 24.73
N PHE A 170 -3.23 -7.13 24.26
CA PHE A 170 -4.38 -7.39 23.39
C PHE A 170 -4.00 -8.15 22.11
N PHE A 171 -2.86 -7.79 21.50
CA PHE A 171 -2.38 -8.47 20.29
C PHE A 171 -1.64 -9.78 20.60
N LYS A 172 -1.04 -9.95 21.78
CA LYS A 172 -0.42 -11.21 22.21
C LYS A 172 -1.45 -12.26 22.64
N ASP A 173 -2.47 -11.86 23.41
CA ASP A 173 -3.48 -12.77 23.94
C ASP A 173 -4.49 -13.25 22.90
N LYS A 174 -4.61 -12.51 21.79
CA LYS A 174 -5.35 -12.93 20.62
C LYS A 174 -4.36 -13.21 19.51
N SER A 175 -3.60 -14.31 19.69
CA SER A 175 -2.62 -14.74 18.72
C SER A 175 -3.21 -14.62 17.31
N ASN A 176 -2.53 -13.89 16.44
CA ASN A 176 -2.86 -13.84 15.01
C ASN A 176 -2.59 -15.19 14.32
N GLU A 177 -2.53 -16.27 15.09
CA GLU A 177 -2.44 -17.63 14.60
C GLU A 177 -3.69 -17.93 13.77
N GLY A 178 -3.51 -17.91 12.45
CA GLY A 178 -4.57 -18.16 11.48
C GLY A 178 -5.28 -16.93 10.91
N GLU A 179 -4.92 -15.70 11.29
CA GLU A 179 -5.49 -14.50 10.67
C GLU A 179 -4.73 -14.13 9.39
N VAL A 180 -5.17 -14.68 8.27
CA VAL A 180 -4.54 -14.49 6.97
C VAL A 180 -5.27 -13.45 6.13
N HIS A 181 -6.61 -13.34 6.25
CA HIS A 181 -7.45 -12.55 5.37
C HIS A 181 -8.81 -12.23 6.00
N ALA A 182 -9.32 -11.01 5.78
CA ALA A 182 -10.60 -10.50 6.33
C ALA A 182 -10.76 -10.67 7.84
N GLY A 183 -9.66 -10.64 8.57
CA GLY A 183 -9.62 -10.92 10.00
C GLY A 183 -9.91 -9.70 10.88
N ALA A 184 -9.65 -9.85 12.19
CA ALA A 184 -9.93 -8.83 13.19
C ALA A 184 -9.15 -7.53 12.92
N ARG A 185 -7.96 -7.63 12.37
CA ARG A 185 -7.09 -6.51 12.05
C ARG A 185 -7.68 -5.63 10.95
N GLU A 186 -7.97 -6.22 9.79
CA GLU A 186 -8.58 -5.50 8.67
C GLU A 186 -9.97 -4.98 9.03
N THR A 187 -10.74 -5.76 9.80
CA THR A 187 -12.03 -5.33 10.33
C THR A 187 -11.88 -4.10 11.23
N SER A 188 -10.91 -4.10 12.15
CA SER A 188 -10.65 -2.95 13.04
C SER A 188 -10.26 -1.70 12.26
N TRP A 189 -9.44 -1.84 11.20
CA TRP A 189 -9.06 -0.70 10.37
C TRP A 189 -10.24 -0.14 9.60
N ASN A 190 -11.07 -1.00 9.00
CA ASN A 190 -12.28 -0.56 8.34
C ASN A 190 -13.24 0.15 9.30
N ILE A 191 -13.48 -0.40 10.51
CA ILE A 191 -14.28 0.26 11.55
C ILE A 191 -13.70 1.64 11.91
N SER A 192 -12.37 1.77 11.98
CA SER A 192 -11.73 3.04 12.35
C SER A 192 -11.87 4.14 11.31
N GLY A 193 -12.11 3.83 10.05
CA GLY A 193 -12.09 4.80 8.97
C GLY A 193 -13.34 4.89 8.10
N ARG A 194 -14.14 3.79 8.03
CA ARG A 194 -15.38 3.71 7.26
C ARG A 194 -16.36 2.70 7.87
N PRO A 195 -16.75 2.91 9.15
CA PRO A 195 -17.59 1.95 9.89
C PRO A 195 -18.92 1.65 9.21
N GLU A 196 -19.46 2.59 8.44
CA GLU A 196 -20.71 2.47 7.68
C GLU A 196 -20.64 1.40 6.58
N LEU A 197 -19.46 1.01 6.11
CA LEU A 197 -19.25 -0.03 5.11
C LEU A 197 -19.02 -1.41 5.72
N VAL A 198 -18.87 -1.51 7.04
CA VAL A 198 -18.65 -2.78 7.73
C VAL A 198 -19.99 -3.42 8.14
N ARG A 199 -20.26 -4.62 7.64
CA ARG A 199 -21.45 -5.41 7.99
C ARG A 199 -21.11 -6.34 9.15
N PHE A 200 -20.85 -5.76 10.32
CA PHE A 200 -20.31 -6.50 11.48
C PHE A 200 -21.18 -7.67 11.93
N ASN A 201 -22.50 -7.58 11.75
CA ASN A 201 -23.43 -8.66 12.05
C ASN A 201 -23.24 -9.91 11.14
N LEU A 202 -22.57 -9.76 10.01
CA LEU A 202 -22.23 -10.85 9.11
C LEU A 202 -20.84 -11.45 9.38
N ALA A 203 -20.04 -10.82 10.24
CA ALA A 203 -18.72 -11.33 10.61
C ALA A 203 -18.90 -12.70 11.32
N LYS A 204 -18.30 -13.74 10.75
CA LYS A 204 -18.34 -15.09 11.31
C LYS A 204 -17.02 -15.42 11.96
N LYS A 205 -17.03 -16.06 13.12
CA LYS A 205 -15.84 -16.67 13.70
C LYS A 205 -15.30 -17.71 12.69
N PRO A 206 -13.98 -17.73 12.40
CA PRO A 206 -13.44 -18.78 11.56
C PRO A 206 -13.74 -20.13 12.20
N LYS A 207 -14.31 -21.05 11.41
CA LYS A 207 -14.36 -22.44 11.81
C LYS A 207 -12.95 -23.00 11.63
N ILE A 208 -12.19 -23.06 12.71
CA ILE A 208 -10.94 -23.82 12.74
C ILE A 208 -11.34 -25.27 12.54
N LYS A 209 -11.02 -25.85 11.39
CA LYS A 209 -11.10 -27.29 11.16
C LYS A 209 -9.75 -27.90 11.52
#